data_6dda9697b92cfd19d721003778d4b4c3
#
_entry.id   6dda9697b92cfd19d721003778d4b4c3
#
_cell.length_a   1.000
_cell.length_b   1.000
_cell.length_c   1.000
_cell.angle_alpha   90.00
_cell.angle_beta   90.00
_cell.angle_gamma   90.00
#
_symmetry.space_group_name_H-M   'P 1'
#
loop_
_entity.id
_entity.type
_entity.pdbx_description
1 polymer ?
#
loop_
_entity_poly.entity_id
_entity_poly.type
_entity_poly.pdbx_seq_one_letter_code
_entity_poly.pdbx_strand_id
1 'polypeptide(L)'
;MGARCFCPCFDCDDHDHDNRTAQTELDPVLLVSGIGGSILHSKRKKFGFDTRVWVRILLADLEFKKKLWSVYNPQTGYTETLDKDTEIVVPDDDYGLYAIDILDPSWFVKCIHLKEVYQFHDMIDMLVGCGYKKGTTLFGYGYDFRQSNRIDKLMEDLKVKLETAYKASGGRKVFLKYVSKWICIACPFQGAPGCINDSLLTGLQFVEGLESYFFVSRWTMHQLLVECPSIYEMLANPKFDWKELPEIQVWRKHSMDGETFVDLESYGPIESIPLFEEALKHNELSYDGKTVALPFNFSVLRWAAETRQVLNNAKLPDGVCFYNIYGTSFDTPFDVCYGSKTSPIEDLSEICHSMPQYSYVDGDETVPAESAKADGFAAVERVAVAARHRELLRDKTVFQHIQSWLGVEQRVSIHSKTSRVADASSK
;
A
#
# COMPACT_ATOMS: atom_id res chain seq x y z
N MET A 1 26.32 0.96 -89.69
CA MET A 1 27.53 0.22 -89.31
C MET A 1 27.60 0.40 -87.77
N GLY A 2 27.45 -0.48 -87.01
CA GLY A 2 27.81 -1.80 -86.61
C GLY A 2 27.55 -1.90 -85.14
N ALA A 3 26.88 -2.79 -84.82
CA ALA A 3 27.05 -4.06 -84.09
C ALA A 3 27.06 -3.88 -82.51
N ARG A 4 25.99 -4.30 -81.87
CA ARG A 4 25.79 -5.44 -81.02
C ARG A 4 26.79 -5.62 -79.86
N CYS A 5 26.25 -5.65 -78.64
CA CYS A 5 26.38 -6.87 -77.81
C CYS A 5 25.32 -6.91 -76.72
N PHE A 6 24.59 -8.01 -76.68
CA PHE A 6 23.63 -8.40 -75.63
C PHE A 6 24.43 -8.98 -74.44
N CYS A 7 24.02 -8.65 -73.20
CA CYS A 7 24.13 -9.58 -72.10
C CYS A 7 22.95 -9.32 -71.13
N PRO A 8 22.16 -10.32 -70.74
CA PRO A 8 21.14 -10.22 -69.75
C PRO A 8 21.72 -10.47 -68.38
N CYS A 9 21.69 -9.47 -67.51
CA CYS A 9 21.88 -9.67 -66.09
C CYS A 9 20.51 -9.91 -65.42
N PHE A 10 20.40 -11.01 -64.75
CA PHE A 10 19.31 -11.42 -63.91
C PHE A 10 19.09 -10.38 -62.83
N ASP A 11 17.92 -9.79 -62.76
CA ASP A 11 17.38 -9.09 -61.60
C ASP A 11 17.10 -10.15 -60.50
N CYS A 12 17.90 -10.18 -59.50
CA CYS A 12 17.54 -10.79 -58.22
C CYS A 12 16.75 -9.73 -57.43
N ASP A 13 15.45 -9.83 -57.48
CA ASP A 13 14.57 -9.15 -56.54
C ASP A 13 14.81 -9.76 -55.16
N ASP A 14 15.69 -9.12 -54.37
CA ASP A 14 15.72 -9.28 -52.91
C ASP A 14 14.48 -8.61 -52.35
N HIS A 15 13.39 -9.35 -52.33
CA HIS A 15 12.30 -9.09 -51.39
C HIS A 15 12.77 -9.38 -49.97
N ASP A 16 13.48 -8.38 -49.43
CA ASP A 16 13.67 -8.25 -47.98
C ASP A 16 12.27 -8.00 -47.40
N HIS A 17 11.60 -9.10 -47.06
CA HIS A 17 10.42 -9.06 -46.23
C HIS A 17 10.85 -8.48 -44.88
N ASP A 18 10.73 -7.15 -44.79
CA ASP A 18 10.77 -6.38 -43.56
C ASP A 18 9.63 -6.89 -42.67
N ASN A 19 9.89 -8.03 -42.03
CA ASN A 19 9.02 -8.62 -41.03
C ASN A 19 9.15 -7.81 -39.73
N ARG A 20 8.93 -6.49 -39.85
CA ARG A 20 8.60 -5.63 -38.73
C ARG A 20 7.24 -6.09 -38.25
N THR A 21 7.20 -7.12 -37.43
CA THR A 21 6.07 -7.33 -36.52
C THR A 21 5.78 -5.98 -35.89
N ALA A 22 4.65 -5.38 -36.25
CA ALA A 22 4.18 -4.15 -35.65
C ALA A 22 4.20 -4.39 -34.14
N GLN A 23 5.18 -3.83 -33.47
CA GLN A 23 5.33 -3.91 -32.04
C GLN A 23 4.14 -3.11 -31.54
N THR A 24 3.07 -3.83 -31.08
CA THR A 24 1.92 -3.19 -30.45
C THR A 24 2.48 -2.37 -29.31
N GLU A 25 2.45 -1.07 -29.52
CA GLU A 25 3.00 -0.16 -28.53
C GLU A 25 2.09 -0.19 -27.30
N LEU A 26 2.66 -0.54 -26.15
CA LEU A 26 1.95 -0.72 -24.88
C LEU A 26 1.49 0.62 -24.30
N ASP A 27 0.27 0.65 -23.78
CA ASP A 27 -0.19 1.77 -22.96
C ASP A 27 0.64 1.84 -21.67
N PRO A 28 0.97 3.03 -21.18
CA PRO A 28 1.79 3.14 -19.97
C PRO A 28 1.04 2.67 -18.72
N VAL A 29 1.79 2.03 -17.80
CA VAL A 29 1.33 1.62 -16.49
C VAL A 29 2.01 2.47 -15.43
N LEU A 30 1.23 3.02 -14.51
CA LEU A 30 1.69 3.67 -13.29
C LEU A 30 1.26 2.80 -12.09
N LEU A 31 2.24 2.26 -11.38
CA LEU A 31 2.03 1.54 -10.12
C LEU A 31 2.00 2.53 -8.97
N VAL A 32 0.95 2.49 -8.15
CA VAL A 32 0.76 3.37 -6.98
C VAL A 32 0.71 2.50 -5.73
N SER A 33 1.57 2.80 -4.76
CA SER A 33 1.61 2.04 -3.51
C SER A 33 0.43 2.34 -2.59
N GLY A 34 0.18 1.42 -1.65
CA GLY A 34 -0.72 1.63 -0.50
C GLY A 34 0.03 2.17 0.72
N ILE A 35 -0.69 2.19 1.86
CA ILE A 35 -0.13 2.60 3.16
C ILE A 35 1.03 1.69 3.54
N GLY A 36 2.13 2.30 4.01
CA GLY A 36 3.34 1.57 4.38
C GLY A 36 4.16 1.03 3.20
N GLY A 37 3.63 1.09 1.96
CA GLY A 37 4.20 0.49 0.77
C GLY A 37 5.21 1.36 0.00
N SER A 38 5.71 2.44 0.59
CA SER A 38 6.73 3.31 -0.01
C SER A 38 7.94 3.47 0.91
N ILE A 39 9.13 3.49 0.35
CA ILE A 39 10.35 3.87 1.05
C ILE A 39 10.22 5.34 1.48
N LEU A 40 10.55 5.64 2.74
CA LEU A 40 10.67 7.00 3.24
C LEU A 40 12.11 7.29 3.65
N HIS A 41 12.62 8.43 3.22
CA HIS A 41 13.91 8.98 3.63
C HIS A 41 13.72 10.22 4.49
N SER A 42 14.54 10.35 5.54
CA SER A 42 14.70 11.58 6.29
C SER A 42 15.85 12.36 5.68
N LYS A 43 15.57 13.55 5.16
CA LYS A 43 16.53 14.44 4.52
C LYS A 43 16.82 15.64 5.42
N ARG A 44 18.10 15.90 5.71
CA ARG A 44 18.48 17.09 6.46
C ARG A 44 18.37 18.34 5.59
N LYS A 45 17.61 19.34 6.05
CA LYS A 45 17.36 20.60 5.33
C LYS A 45 18.63 21.36 4.98
N LYS A 46 19.67 21.32 5.86
CA LYS A 46 20.93 22.10 5.67
C LYS A 46 21.99 21.41 4.81
N PHE A 47 22.05 20.07 4.79
CA PHE A 47 23.19 19.35 4.20
C PHE A 47 22.81 18.41 3.07
N GLY A 48 21.53 18.24 2.78
CA GLY A 48 21.06 17.41 1.68
C GLY A 48 21.27 15.90 1.82
N PHE A 49 21.92 15.44 2.90
CA PHE A 49 22.06 14.01 3.18
C PHE A 49 20.72 13.41 3.56
N ASP A 50 20.38 12.32 2.92
CA ASP A 50 19.20 11.55 3.25
C ASP A 50 19.55 10.21 3.90
N THR A 51 18.63 9.70 4.69
CA THR A 51 18.76 8.41 5.39
C THR A 51 17.43 7.71 5.31
N ARG A 52 17.41 6.47 4.83
CA ARG A 52 16.20 5.65 4.83
C ARG A 52 15.73 5.41 6.28
N VAL A 53 14.46 5.72 6.53
CA VAL A 53 13.82 5.56 7.84
C VAL A 53 12.66 4.57 7.81
N TRP A 54 12.09 4.31 6.62
CA TRP A 54 11.02 3.35 6.40
C TRP A 54 11.24 2.61 5.05
N VAL A 55 11.24 1.31 4.92
CA VAL A 55 11.41 0.33 6.00
C VAL A 55 12.90 0.17 6.23
N ARG A 56 13.30 0.01 7.47
CA ARG A 56 14.68 -0.29 7.83
C ARG A 56 14.67 -1.40 8.88
N ILE A 57 15.25 -2.56 8.56
CA ILE A 57 15.24 -3.72 9.46
C ILE A 57 16.30 -3.56 10.54
N LEU A 58 17.53 -3.23 10.14
CA LEU A 58 18.62 -3.06 11.10
C LEU A 58 18.65 -1.65 11.68
N LEU A 59 18.74 -1.52 13.02
CA LEU A 59 18.76 -0.27 13.76
C LEU A 59 17.49 0.61 13.53
N ALA A 60 16.36 -0.04 13.28
CA ALA A 60 15.11 0.63 12.93
C ALA A 60 14.63 1.59 14.05
N ASP A 61 14.61 1.14 15.30
CA ASP A 61 13.94 1.83 16.40
C ASP A 61 14.49 3.24 16.67
N LEU A 62 15.82 3.40 16.70
CA LEU A 62 16.45 4.70 16.99
C LEU A 62 16.20 5.73 15.89
N GLU A 63 16.37 5.34 14.64
CA GLU A 63 16.17 6.25 13.49
C GLU A 63 14.68 6.54 13.28
N PHE A 64 13.82 5.54 13.50
CA PHE A 64 12.37 5.68 13.46
C PHE A 64 11.88 6.73 14.48
N LYS A 65 12.21 6.54 15.76
CA LYS A 65 11.83 7.45 16.85
C LYS A 65 12.34 8.87 16.64
N LYS A 66 13.59 9.01 16.19
CA LYS A 66 14.19 10.33 15.97
C LYS A 66 13.65 11.09 14.79
N LYS A 67 13.30 10.39 13.70
CA LYS A 67 13.10 11.05 12.41
C LYS A 67 11.72 10.84 11.79
N LEU A 68 11.00 9.77 12.15
CA LEU A 68 9.70 9.47 11.57
C LEU A 68 8.53 9.90 12.46
N TRP A 69 8.69 9.91 13.78
CA TRP A 69 7.64 10.40 14.68
C TRP A 69 7.19 11.82 14.30
N SER A 70 5.90 12.02 14.29
CA SER A 70 5.26 13.21 13.73
C SER A 70 3.99 13.53 14.48
N VAL A 71 3.57 14.78 14.36
CA VAL A 71 2.31 15.28 14.90
C VAL A 71 1.54 15.98 13.78
N TYR A 72 0.24 15.78 13.75
CA TYR A 72 -0.64 16.45 12.81
C TYR A 72 -0.77 17.93 13.13
N ASN A 73 -0.56 18.77 12.13
CA ASN A 73 -0.74 20.21 12.23
C ASN A 73 -2.08 20.61 11.63
N PRO A 74 -3.08 21.01 12.45
CA PRO A 74 -4.41 21.34 11.95
C PRO A 74 -4.48 22.63 11.11
N GLN A 75 -3.46 23.50 11.17
CA GLN A 75 -3.40 24.70 10.33
C GLN A 75 -2.95 24.39 8.91
N THR A 76 -2.03 23.43 8.74
CA THR A 76 -1.50 23.06 7.43
C THR A 76 -2.19 21.82 6.85
N GLY A 77 -2.81 20.98 7.68
CA GLY A 77 -3.37 19.70 7.29
C GLY A 77 -2.31 18.60 7.09
N TYR A 78 -1.04 18.86 7.40
CA TYR A 78 0.06 17.92 7.25
C TYR A 78 0.46 17.30 8.59
N THR A 79 0.89 16.05 8.53
CA THR A 79 1.62 15.40 9.62
C THR A 79 3.09 15.75 9.48
N GLU A 80 3.60 16.51 10.46
CA GLU A 80 4.94 17.09 10.45
C GLU A 80 5.86 16.33 11.41
N THR A 81 7.11 16.08 11.00
CA THR A 81 8.10 15.42 11.86
C THR A 81 8.43 16.27 13.09
N LEU A 82 8.67 15.60 14.22
CA LEU A 82 9.13 16.25 15.45
C LEU A 82 10.53 16.85 15.29
N ASP A 83 11.40 16.23 14.49
CA ASP A 83 12.70 16.79 14.11
C ASP A 83 12.51 17.89 13.05
N LYS A 84 12.58 19.13 13.48
CA LYS A 84 12.39 20.31 12.62
C LYS A 84 13.54 20.55 11.62
N ASP A 85 14.71 19.91 11.84
CA ASP A 85 15.86 20.02 10.94
C ASP A 85 15.80 19.04 9.78
N THR A 86 14.84 18.14 9.77
CA THR A 86 14.62 17.14 8.72
C THR A 86 13.25 17.29 8.05
N GLU A 87 13.15 16.73 6.87
CA GLU A 87 11.89 16.51 6.15
C GLU A 87 11.84 15.05 5.69
N ILE A 88 10.64 14.50 5.59
CA ILE A 88 10.46 13.19 5.00
C ILE A 88 10.21 13.35 3.51
N VAL A 89 10.98 12.59 2.73
CA VAL A 89 10.90 12.57 1.27
C VAL A 89 10.76 11.13 0.80
N VAL A 90 10.10 10.96 -0.33
CA VAL A 90 10.01 9.68 -1.04
C VAL A 90 11.00 9.73 -2.20
N PRO A 91 11.92 8.76 -2.35
CA PRO A 91 12.84 8.73 -3.46
C PRO A 91 12.09 8.54 -4.78
N ASP A 92 12.52 9.28 -5.81
CA ASP A 92 11.94 9.22 -7.16
C ASP A 92 12.86 8.51 -8.17
N ASP A 93 13.83 7.77 -7.68
CA ASP A 93 14.77 7.02 -8.49
C ASP A 93 14.07 5.93 -9.30
N ASP A 94 14.70 5.51 -10.41
CA ASP A 94 14.14 4.51 -11.33
C ASP A 94 12.69 4.83 -11.76
N TYR A 95 12.43 6.12 -12.06
CA TYR A 95 11.11 6.61 -12.47
C TYR A 95 10.01 6.42 -11.42
N GLY A 96 10.39 6.46 -10.14
CA GLY A 96 9.54 6.24 -8.98
C GLY A 96 9.35 4.77 -8.58
N LEU A 97 9.86 3.84 -9.40
CA LEU A 97 9.76 2.39 -9.12
C LEU A 97 10.60 2.00 -7.90
N TYR A 98 11.77 2.60 -7.70
CA TYR A 98 12.64 2.31 -6.56
C TYR A 98 11.92 2.43 -5.22
N ALA A 99 11.06 3.44 -5.07
CA ALA A 99 10.34 3.68 -3.82
C ALA A 99 9.34 2.58 -3.45
N ILE A 100 8.88 1.80 -4.42
CA ILE A 100 7.79 0.81 -4.26
C ILE A 100 8.22 -0.62 -4.63
N ASP A 101 9.45 -0.84 -5.04
CA ASP A 101 9.99 -2.14 -5.44
C ASP A 101 10.24 -3.04 -4.21
N ILE A 102 11.36 -2.84 -3.53
CA ILE A 102 11.77 -3.53 -2.31
C ILE A 102 11.95 -2.50 -1.21
N LEU A 103 11.11 -2.54 -0.17
CA LEU A 103 11.08 -1.51 0.88
C LEU A 103 12.37 -1.44 1.71
N ASP A 104 13.09 -2.54 1.86
CA ASP A 104 14.46 -2.54 2.38
C ASP A 104 15.42 -3.17 1.36
N PRO A 105 15.99 -2.38 0.42
CA PRO A 105 16.91 -2.88 -0.59
C PRO A 105 18.33 -3.12 -0.07
N SER A 106 18.55 -3.22 1.25
CA SER A 106 19.86 -3.50 1.83
C SER A 106 20.39 -4.86 1.37
N TRP A 107 21.72 -4.97 1.25
CA TRP A 107 22.38 -6.21 0.83
C TRP A 107 21.99 -7.41 1.72
N PHE A 108 21.89 -7.20 3.03
CA PHE A 108 21.50 -8.24 3.99
C PHE A 108 20.11 -8.81 3.64
N VAL A 109 19.11 -7.96 3.44
CA VAL A 109 17.74 -8.36 3.10
C VAL A 109 17.69 -9.12 1.77
N LYS A 110 18.44 -8.65 0.79
CA LYS A 110 18.55 -9.35 -0.50
C LYS A 110 19.22 -10.71 -0.36
N CYS A 111 20.23 -10.86 0.50
CA CYS A 111 20.90 -12.14 0.73
C CYS A 111 20.00 -13.19 1.39
N ILE A 112 19.16 -12.79 2.36
CA ILE A 112 18.26 -13.71 3.05
C ILE A 112 16.92 -13.89 2.32
N HIS A 113 16.71 -13.18 1.21
CA HIS A 113 15.48 -13.20 0.40
C HIS A 113 14.22 -12.98 1.25
N LEU A 114 14.25 -11.95 2.11
CA LEU A 114 13.12 -11.60 2.99
C LEU A 114 11.98 -11.02 2.14
N LYS A 115 11.08 -11.88 1.69
CA LYS A 115 9.98 -11.53 0.77
C LYS A 115 8.96 -10.57 1.39
N GLU A 116 8.91 -10.49 2.69
CA GLU A 116 8.00 -9.62 3.45
C GLU A 116 8.19 -8.13 3.17
N VAL A 117 9.39 -7.74 2.73
CA VAL A 117 9.68 -6.36 2.31
C VAL A 117 9.61 -6.14 0.79
N TYR A 118 9.30 -7.20 0.02
CA TYR A 118 9.06 -7.09 -1.42
C TYR A 118 7.63 -6.57 -1.62
N GLN A 119 7.51 -5.38 -2.19
CA GLN A 119 6.23 -4.74 -2.44
C GLN A 119 5.77 -5.03 -3.88
N PHE A 120 6.16 -4.21 -4.84
CA PHE A 120 5.81 -4.40 -6.25
C PHE A 120 6.87 -5.16 -7.07
N HIS A 121 7.90 -5.70 -6.41
CA HIS A 121 9.03 -6.35 -7.10
C HIS A 121 8.60 -7.35 -8.18
N ASP A 122 7.84 -8.37 -7.78
CA ASP A 122 7.42 -9.43 -8.67
C ASP A 122 6.47 -8.93 -9.78
N MET A 123 5.65 -7.92 -9.48
CA MET A 123 4.76 -7.28 -10.47
C MET A 123 5.55 -6.44 -11.47
N ILE A 124 6.57 -5.70 -11.03
CA ILE A 124 7.49 -4.96 -11.90
C ILE A 124 8.20 -5.94 -12.86
N ASP A 125 8.71 -7.05 -12.32
CA ASP A 125 9.37 -8.09 -13.12
C ASP A 125 8.41 -8.75 -14.12
N MET A 126 7.18 -9.04 -13.71
CA MET A 126 6.14 -9.57 -14.60
C MET A 126 5.86 -8.61 -15.74
N LEU A 127 5.65 -7.31 -15.46
CA LEU A 127 5.37 -6.31 -16.47
C LEU A 127 6.56 -6.11 -17.42
N VAL A 128 7.79 -6.07 -16.91
CA VAL A 128 9.01 -6.03 -17.74
C VAL A 128 9.09 -7.27 -18.62
N GLY A 129 8.75 -8.45 -18.09
CA GLY A 129 8.66 -9.71 -18.87
C GLY A 129 7.60 -9.65 -19.98
N CYS A 130 6.54 -8.86 -19.83
CA CYS A 130 5.54 -8.60 -20.88
C CYS A 130 5.99 -7.56 -21.91
N GLY A 131 7.16 -6.93 -21.70
CA GLY A 131 7.75 -5.96 -22.64
C GLY A 131 7.57 -4.50 -22.25
N TYR A 132 7.06 -4.22 -21.03
CA TYR A 132 7.05 -2.87 -20.49
C TYR A 132 8.48 -2.37 -20.25
N LYS A 133 8.69 -1.06 -20.43
CA LYS A 133 10.01 -0.43 -20.29
C LYS A 133 9.92 0.66 -19.23
N LYS A 134 10.78 0.55 -18.21
CA LYS A 134 10.92 1.57 -17.17
C LYS A 134 11.22 2.94 -17.79
N GLY A 135 10.52 3.96 -17.33
CA GLY A 135 10.65 5.33 -17.82
C GLY A 135 10.04 5.63 -19.18
N THR A 136 9.43 4.64 -19.85
CA THR A 136 8.71 4.83 -21.11
C THR A 136 7.26 4.34 -21.02
N THR A 137 7.04 3.10 -20.56
CA THR A 137 5.73 2.49 -20.42
C THR A 137 5.47 1.94 -19.01
N LEU A 138 6.46 1.97 -18.11
CA LEU A 138 6.33 1.54 -16.71
C LEU A 138 6.90 2.60 -15.77
N PHE A 139 6.09 3.02 -14.81
CA PHE A 139 6.38 4.05 -13.83
C PHE A 139 5.88 3.62 -12.45
N GLY A 140 6.47 4.20 -11.40
CA GLY A 140 6.05 4.05 -10.03
C GLY A 140 5.67 5.38 -9.39
N TYR A 141 4.80 5.32 -8.39
CA TYR A 141 4.48 6.43 -7.51
C TYR A 141 4.39 5.94 -6.07
N GLY A 142 5.41 6.28 -5.29
CA GLY A 142 5.41 6.19 -3.85
C GLY A 142 5.03 7.53 -3.23
N TYR A 143 4.48 7.52 -2.03
CA TYR A 143 4.11 8.73 -1.30
C TYR A 143 4.30 8.57 0.20
N ASP A 144 4.33 9.68 0.93
CA ASP A 144 4.38 9.69 2.38
C ASP A 144 3.03 9.23 2.95
N PHE A 145 2.94 7.97 3.28
CA PHE A 145 1.71 7.32 3.75
C PHE A 145 1.18 7.85 5.09
N ARG A 146 1.95 8.65 5.81
CA ARG A 146 1.49 9.29 7.05
C ARG A 146 0.48 10.40 6.76
N GLN A 147 0.53 10.96 5.55
CA GLN A 147 -0.33 12.04 5.11
C GLN A 147 -1.72 11.53 4.71
N SER A 148 -2.70 12.44 4.67
CA SER A 148 -3.99 12.15 4.05
C SER A 148 -3.81 11.86 2.57
N ASN A 149 -4.57 10.88 2.05
CA ASN A 149 -4.62 10.60 0.62
C ASN A 149 -5.25 11.75 -0.20
N ARG A 150 -5.93 12.68 0.43
CA ARG A 150 -6.62 13.84 -0.18
C ARG A 150 -5.82 15.14 -0.09
N ILE A 151 -4.58 15.13 0.41
CA ILE A 151 -3.81 16.35 0.56
C ILE A 151 -3.33 16.86 -0.80
N ASP A 152 -3.41 18.18 -1.02
CA ASP A 152 -3.17 18.81 -2.33
C ASP A 152 -1.81 18.43 -2.93
N LYS A 153 -0.77 18.37 -2.11
CA LYS A 153 0.57 18.00 -2.59
C LYS A 153 0.60 16.60 -3.19
N LEU A 154 0.01 15.60 -2.53
CA LEU A 154 -0.01 14.24 -3.06
C LEU A 154 -0.82 14.14 -4.36
N MET A 155 -1.92 14.87 -4.43
CA MET A 155 -2.75 14.90 -5.63
C MET A 155 -2.03 15.57 -6.80
N GLU A 156 -1.30 16.67 -6.57
CA GLU A 156 -0.52 17.34 -7.60
C GLU A 156 0.69 16.49 -8.03
N ASP A 157 1.40 15.87 -7.09
CA ASP A 157 2.53 14.99 -7.39
C ASP A 157 2.07 13.78 -8.23
N LEU A 158 0.92 13.17 -7.89
CA LEU A 158 0.32 12.09 -8.68
C LEU A 158 -0.05 12.57 -10.09
N LYS A 159 -0.64 13.74 -10.21
CA LYS A 159 -0.97 14.35 -11.51
C LYS A 159 0.29 14.56 -12.37
N VAL A 160 1.36 15.08 -11.79
CA VAL A 160 2.65 15.26 -12.48
C VAL A 160 3.20 13.92 -12.97
N LYS A 161 3.09 12.85 -12.17
CA LYS A 161 3.48 11.50 -12.59
C LYS A 161 2.65 10.96 -13.75
N LEU A 162 1.34 11.13 -13.69
CA LEU A 162 0.45 10.76 -14.80
C LEU A 162 0.78 11.53 -16.10
N GLU A 163 1.05 12.83 -15.99
CA GLU A 163 1.49 13.66 -17.13
C GLU A 163 2.84 13.20 -17.70
N THR A 164 3.76 12.82 -16.82
CA THR A 164 5.09 12.32 -17.23
C THR A 164 4.95 11.01 -18.00
N ALA A 165 4.16 10.06 -17.48
CA ALA A 165 3.89 8.79 -18.13
C ALA A 165 3.21 8.99 -19.51
N TYR A 166 2.23 9.89 -19.58
CA TYR A 166 1.55 10.26 -20.82
C TYR A 166 2.54 10.83 -21.86
N LYS A 167 3.38 11.78 -21.47
CA LYS A 167 4.38 12.40 -22.39
C LYS A 167 5.43 11.39 -22.86
N ALA A 168 5.93 10.56 -21.96
CA ALA A 168 6.96 9.57 -22.26
C ALA A 168 6.47 8.47 -23.22
N SER A 169 5.18 8.15 -23.18
CA SER A 169 4.54 7.20 -24.12
C SER A 169 4.14 7.79 -25.46
N GLY A 170 4.57 9.02 -25.78
CA GLY A 170 4.22 9.70 -27.03
C GLY A 170 2.80 10.25 -27.10
N GLY A 171 2.18 10.54 -25.94
CA GLY A 171 0.83 11.12 -25.85
C GLY A 171 -0.28 10.10 -26.14
N ARG A 172 -0.03 8.83 -25.92
CA ARG A 172 -1.04 7.79 -26.07
C ARG A 172 -2.13 7.93 -25.04
N LYS A 173 -3.31 7.85 -25.51
CA LYS A 173 -4.51 8.10 -24.74
C LYS A 173 -4.61 7.15 -23.57
N VAL A 174 -4.53 7.79 -22.48
CA VAL A 174 -5.20 7.43 -21.27
C VAL A 174 -6.43 8.32 -21.18
N PHE A 175 -7.59 7.77 -21.00
CA PHE A 175 -8.88 8.46 -21.14
C PHE A 175 -9.02 9.66 -20.18
N LEU A 176 -9.84 10.63 -20.50
CA LEU A 176 -10.00 11.93 -19.80
C LEU A 176 -8.70 12.71 -19.57
N LYS A 177 -7.70 12.47 -20.33
CA LYS A 177 -6.36 13.01 -20.40
C LYS A 177 -5.29 12.00 -19.94
N TYR A 178 -5.49 11.20 -18.85
CA TYR A 178 -4.40 10.38 -18.28
C TYR A 178 -4.73 8.93 -17.90
N VAL A 179 -6.00 8.53 -17.62
CA VAL A 179 -6.34 7.18 -17.13
C VAL A 179 -7.43 6.50 -17.95
N SER A 180 -7.15 5.36 -18.58
CA SER A 180 -8.15 4.52 -19.30
C SER A 180 -8.61 3.32 -18.47
N LYS A 181 -7.72 2.77 -17.65
CA LYS A 181 -8.00 1.62 -16.79
C LYS A 181 -7.50 1.93 -15.39
N TRP A 182 -8.36 1.67 -14.40
CA TRP A 182 -8.01 1.75 -13.00
C TRP A 182 -8.17 0.37 -12.38
N ILE A 183 -7.09 -0.20 -11.89
CA ILE A 183 -7.05 -1.53 -11.27
C ILE A 183 -6.74 -1.32 -9.79
N CYS A 184 -7.69 -1.67 -8.91
CA CYS A 184 -7.48 -1.71 -7.48
C CYS A 184 -7.11 -3.12 -7.02
N ILE A 185 -6.19 -3.22 -6.07
CA ILE A 185 -5.80 -4.48 -5.45
C ILE A 185 -5.87 -4.29 -3.94
N ALA A 186 -6.70 -5.08 -3.27
CA ALA A 186 -6.87 -5.09 -1.82
C ALA A 186 -7.22 -3.73 -1.18
N CYS A 187 -8.01 -2.89 -1.85
CA CYS A 187 -8.37 -1.57 -1.35
C CYS A 187 -9.46 -1.67 -0.26
N PRO A 188 -9.27 -1.05 0.93
CA PRO A 188 -10.26 -1.05 2.02
C PRO A 188 -11.35 -0.01 1.79
N PHE A 189 -12.22 -0.18 0.78
CA PHE A 189 -13.22 0.81 0.39
C PHE A 189 -14.16 1.22 1.51
N GLN A 190 -14.51 0.28 2.41
CA GLN A 190 -15.38 0.55 3.55
C GLN A 190 -14.61 0.59 4.89
N GLY A 191 -13.28 0.51 4.84
CA GLY A 191 -12.40 0.47 6.00
C GLY A 191 -11.85 -0.92 6.30
N ALA A 192 -10.95 -0.99 7.29
CA ALA A 192 -10.34 -2.23 7.78
C ALA A 192 -10.47 -2.28 9.32
N PRO A 193 -11.69 -2.51 9.86
CA PRO A 193 -12.06 -2.24 11.25
C PRO A 193 -11.12 -2.87 12.28
N GLY A 194 -10.91 -4.17 12.27
CA GLY A 194 -10.09 -4.84 13.28
C GLY A 194 -8.65 -4.33 13.30
N CYS A 195 -8.02 -4.23 12.11
CA CYS A 195 -6.65 -3.72 12.01
C CYS A 195 -6.53 -2.25 12.42
N ILE A 196 -7.48 -1.41 12.03
CA ILE A 196 -7.39 0.04 12.25
C ILE A 196 -7.75 0.41 13.69
N ASN A 197 -8.79 -0.20 14.26
CA ASN A 197 -9.17 0.02 15.66
C ASN A 197 -8.01 -0.34 16.59
N ASP A 198 -7.40 -1.49 16.37
CA ASP A 198 -6.24 -1.91 17.15
C ASP A 198 -5.01 -1.03 16.89
N SER A 199 -4.77 -0.61 15.65
CA SER A 199 -3.68 0.31 15.32
C SER A 199 -3.74 1.62 16.11
N LEU A 200 -4.95 2.15 16.32
CA LEU A 200 -5.19 3.38 17.07
C LEU A 200 -5.11 3.19 18.59
N LEU A 201 -5.32 1.98 19.12
CA LEU A 201 -5.33 1.70 20.56
C LEU A 201 -4.02 1.10 21.06
N THR A 202 -3.45 0.12 20.35
CA THR A 202 -2.27 -0.62 20.82
C THR A 202 -1.14 -0.69 19.79
N GLY A 203 -1.38 -0.22 18.56
CA GLY A 203 -0.43 -0.25 17.46
C GLY A 203 -0.53 -1.50 16.59
N LEU A 204 0.05 -1.42 15.41
CA LEU A 204 0.01 -2.46 14.40
C LEU A 204 1.24 -3.36 14.49
N GLN A 205 1.00 -4.66 14.48
CA GLN A 205 2.03 -5.66 14.29
C GLN A 205 2.14 -5.94 12.78
N PHE A 206 3.19 -5.42 12.14
CA PHE A 206 3.29 -5.46 10.67
C PHE A 206 3.51 -6.84 10.08
N VAL A 207 4.09 -7.77 10.85
CA VAL A 207 4.37 -9.12 10.39
C VAL A 207 4.38 -10.07 11.58
N GLU A 208 3.45 -10.98 11.63
CA GLU A 208 3.41 -12.02 12.65
C GLU A 208 4.66 -12.91 12.54
N GLY A 209 5.35 -13.12 13.66
CA GLY A 209 6.57 -13.94 13.73
C GLY A 209 7.88 -13.24 13.31
N LEU A 210 7.84 -11.99 12.86
CA LEU A 210 9.05 -11.23 12.49
C LEU A 210 9.34 -10.03 13.40
N GLU A 211 8.71 -9.93 14.57
CA GLU A 211 8.93 -8.83 15.53
C GLU A 211 10.40 -8.74 15.95
N SER A 212 11.11 -9.86 15.95
CA SER A 212 12.54 -9.90 16.24
C SER A 212 13.41 -9.27 15.15
N TYR A 213 12.89 -9.08 13.95
CA TYR A 213 13.60 -8.47 12.82
C TYR A 213 13.19 -7.01 12.62
N PHE A 214 11.93 -6.66 12.92
CA PHE A 214 11.45 -5.29 12.96
C PHE A 214 11.57 -4.79 14.41
N PHE A 215 12.67 -4.16 14.73
CA PHE A 215 12.92 -3.60 16.06
C PHE A 215 12.01 -2.42 16.45
N VAL A 216 10.89 -2.25 15.76
CA VAL A 216 9.87 -1.26 16.07
C VAL A 216 8.73 -1.95 16.80
N SER A 217 8.59 -1.65 18.09
CA SER A 217 7.51 -2.21 18.90
C SER A 217 6.14 -1.74 18.44
N ARG A 218 5.08 -2.51 18.74
CA ARG A 218 3.68 -2.10 18.52
C ARG A 218 3.42 -0.72 19.10
N TRP A 219 3.89 -0.47 20.32
CA TRP A 219 3.74 0.82 21.00
C TRP A 219 4.42 1.97 20.25
N THR A 220 5.61 1.76 19.73
CA THR A 220 6.29 2.76 18.90
C THR A 220 5.51 3.06 17.63
N MET A 221 4.90 2.03 17.01
CA MET A 221 4.02 2.20 15.85
C MET A 221 2.74 2.95 16.22
N HIS A 222 2.08 2.59 17.33
CA HIS A 222 0.92 3.31 17.84
C HIS A 222 1.18 4.82 17.93
N GLN A 223 2.31 5.20 18.55
CA GLN A 223 2.70 6.61 18.72
C GLN A 223 2.92 7.36 17.40
N LEU A 224 3.17 6.67 16.30
CA LEU A 224 3.16 7.27 14.96
C LEU A 224 1.75 7.32 14.37
N LEU A 225 1.04 6.18 14.41
CA LEU A 225 -0.19 5.98 13.66
C LEU A 225 -1.35 6.84 14.17
N VAL A 226 -1.38 7.16 15.48
CA VAL A 226 -2.41 8.01 16.09
C VAL A 226 -2.43 9.45 15.53
N GLU A 227 -1.35 9.88 14.87
CA GLU A 227 -1.22 11.19 14.23
C GLU A 227 -1.19 11.11 12.70
N CYS A 228 -1.55 9.96 12.12
CA CYS A 228 -1.56 9.75 10.67
C CYS A 228 -2.98 9.81 10.09
N PRO A 229 -3.35 10.85 9.34
CA PRO A 229 -4.67 10.95 8.71
C PRO A 229 -5.06 9.74 7.87
N SER A 230 -4.10 9.13 7.16
CA SER A 230 -4.35 7.94 6.35
C SER A 230 -4.92 6.77 7.14
N ILE A 231 -4.58 6.63 8.42
CA ILE A 231 -5.09 5.59 9.31
C ILE A 231 -6.56 5.84 9.63
N TYR A 232 -6.91 7.08 10.01
CA TYR A 232 -8.30 7.45 10.29
C TYR A 232 -9.20 7.34 9.05
N GLU A 233 -8.65 7.55 7.85
CA GLU A 233 -9.37 7.38 6.58
C GLU A 233 -9.80 5.93 6.32
N MET A 234 -9.18 4.95 7.02
CA MET A 234 -9.53 3.53 6.96
C MET A 234 -10.38 3.04 8.13
N LEU A 235 -10.85 3.91 9.02
CA LEU A 235 -11.87 3.54 10.01
C LEU A 235 -13.10 2.99 9.30
N ALA A 236 -13.82 2.10 9.98
CA ALA A 236 -15.06 1.52 9.45
C ALA A 236 -16.03 2.62 9.01
N ASN A 237 -16.57 2.50 7.80
CA ASN A 237 -17.60 3.41 7.33
C ASN A 237 -18.92 3.18 8.09
N PRO A 238 -19.38 4.14 8.93
CA PRO A 238 -20.58 3.95 9.73
C PRO A 238 -21.88 4.00 8.91
N LYS A 239 -21.80 4.38 7.63
CA LYS A 239 -22.94 4.44 6.71
C LYS A 239 -23.02 3.22 5.78
N PHE A 240 -22.04 2.35 5.83
CA PHE A 240 -22.06 1.13 5.06
C PHE A 240 -22.94 0.10 5.76
N ASP A 241 -23.73 -0.64 4.99
CA ASP A 241 -24.58 -1.70 5.49
C ASP A 241 -23.76 -2.99 5.66
N TRP A 242 -23.00 -3.06 6.76
CA TRP A 242 -22.20 -4.22 7.12
C TRP A 242 -23.13 -5.41 7.42
N LYS A 243 -22.73 -6.62 7.02
CA LYS A 243 -23.46 -7.83 7.40
C LYS A 243 -23.52 -8.00 8.91
N GLU A 244 -22.38 -7.76 9.55
CA GLU A 244 -22.23 -7.65 11.00
C GLU A 244 -21.51 -6.34 11.26
N LEU A 245 -21.98 -5.57 12.23
CA LEU A 245 -21.36 -4.28 12.55
C LEU A 245 -20.04 -4.54 13.25
N PRO A 246 -18.90 -4.01 12.76
CA PRO A 246 -17.63 -4.19 13.45
C PRO A 246 -17.61 -3.45 14.78
N GLU A 247 -17.11 -4.10 15.83
CA GLU A 247 -17.12 -3.59 17.19
C GLU A 247 -15.75 -3.55 17.85
N ILE A 248 -15.58 -2.62 18.77
CA ILE A 248 -14.57 -2.68 19.82
C ILE A 248 -15.29 -3.20 21.06
N GLN A 249 -14.81 -4.30 21.63
CA GLN A 249 -15.39 -4.93 22.81
C GLN A 249 -14.43 -4.79 23.99
N VAL A 250 -14.96 -4.48 25.16
CA VAL A 250 -14.14 -4.29 26.36
C VAL A 250 -14.82 -4.99 27.55
N TRP A 251 -14.10 -5.91 28.18
CA TRP A 251 -14.51 -6.44 29.48
C TRP A 251 -14.28 -5.39 30.55
N ARG A 252 -15.39 -4.76 31.01
CA ARG A 252 -15.36 -3.66 31.97
C ARG A 252 -15.61 -4.12 33.39
N LYS A 253 -14.89 -3.52 34.33
CA LYS A 253 -15.14 -3.65 35.75
C LYS A 253 -15.88 -2.41 36.26
N HIS A 254 -17.04 -2.63 36.86
CA HIS A 254 -17.86 -1.58 37.45
C HIS A 254 -18.01 -1.81 38.94
N SER A 255 -18.08 -0.71 39.68
CA SER A 255 -18.38 -0.71 41.11
C SER A 255 -19.62 0.14 41.35
N MET A 256 -20.68 -0.46 41.87
CA MET A 256 -21.97 0.19 42.18
C MET A 256 -22.45 -0.27 43.55
N ASP A 257 -22.73 0.68 44.42
CA ASP A 257 -23.21 0.41 45.81
C ASP A 257 -22.33 -0.55 46.64
N GLY A 258 -21.01 -0.59 46.36
CA GLY A 258 -20.05 -1.46 47.05
C GLY A 258 -19.95 -2.87 46.46
N GLU A 259 -20.76 -3.21 45.49
CA GLU A 259 -20.63 -4.44 44.70
C GLU A 259 -19.82 -4.21 43.41
N THR A 260 -19.02 -5.19 43.06
CA THR A 260 -18.21 -5.18 41.82
C THR A 260 -18.80 -6.20 40.86
N PHE A 261 -19.05 -5.77 39.63
CA PHE A 261 -19.47 -6.65 38.53
C PHE A 261 -18.64 -6.43 37.29
N VAL A 262 -18.60 -7.43 36.43
CA VAL A 262 -17.85 -7.42 35.17
C VAL A 262 -18.79 -7.78 34.05
N ASP A 263 -18.87 -6.93 33.04
CA ASP A 263 -19.66 -7.16 31.84
C ASP A 263 -18.81 -6.84 30.56
N LEU A 264 -19.35 -7.25 29.42
CA LEU A 264 -18.77 -6.98 28.12
C LEU A 264 -19.53 -5.82 27.48
N GLU A 265 -18.84 -4.71 27.33
CA GLU A 265 -19.34 -3.55 26.58
C GLU A 265 -18.91 -3.63 25.12
N SER A 266 -19.82 -3.29 24.19
CA SER A 266 -19.58 -3.26 22.74
C SER A 266 -19.77 -1.85 22.21
N TYR A 267 -18.86 -1.43 21.34
CA TYR A 267 -18.81 -0.11 20.74
C TYR A 267 -18.71 -0.23 19.22
N GLY A 268 -19.78 0.11 18.51
CA GLY A 268 -19.80 0.19 17.05
C GLY A 268 -18.96 1.36 16.50
N PRO A 269 -18.94 1.59 15.18
CA PRO A 269 -18.08 2.59 14.55
C PRO A 269 -18.31 4.04 15.03
N ILE A 270 -19.52 4.37 15.52
CA ILE A 270 -19.84 5.70 16.06
C ILE A 270 -19.51 5.75 17.55
N GLU A 271 -19.91 4.74 18.30
CA GLU A 271 -19.73 4.61 19.74
C GLU A 271 -18.27 4.42 20.13
N SER A 272 -17.42 3.96 19.21
CA SER A 272 -15.98 3.84 19.42
C SER A 272 -15.26 5.19 19.53
N ILE A 273 -15.83 6.29 19.05
CA ILE A 273 -15.19 7.61 19.10
C ILE A 273 -14.99 8.11 20.54
N PRO A 274 -16.01 8.13 21.42
CA PRO A 274 -15.80 8.43 22.85
C PRO A 274 -14.84 7.45 23.54
N LEU A 275 -14.85 6.17 23.14
CA LEU A 275 -13.89 5.20 23.69
C LEU A 275 -12.45 5.56 23.33
N PHE A 276 -12.16 5.90 22.07
CA PHE A 276 -10.83 6.38 21.66
C PHE A 276 -10.42 7.63 22.45
N GLU A 277 -11.31 8.59 22.60
CA GLU A 277 -11.06 9.82 23.36
C GLU A 277 -10.64 9.51 24.80
N GLU A 278 -11.39 8.68 25.49
CA GLU A 278 -11.11 8.32 26.89
C GLU A 278 -9.86 7.44 27.02
N ALA A 279 -9.69 6.44 26.15
CA ALA A 279 -8.54 5.55 26.19
C ALA A 279 -7.21 6.30 25.92
N LEU A 280 -7.23 7.30 25.06
CA LEU A 280 -6.03 8.04 24.63
C LEU A 280 -5.85 9.39 25.33
N LYS A 281 -6.69 9.74 26.31
CA LYS A 281 -6.62 11.06 26.96
C LYS A 281 -5.27 11.37 27.61
N HIS A 282 -4.57 10.36 28.09
CA HIS A 282 -3.25 10.46 28.74
C HIS A 282 -2.12 9.91 27.87
N ASN A 283 -2.42 9.60 26.61
CA ASN A 283 -1.44 9.08 25.68
C ASN A 283 -0.38 10.13 25.33
N GLU A 284 0.88 9.75 25.41
CA GLU A 284 2.02 10.64 25.19
C GLU A 284 3.26 9.89 24.70
N LEU A 285 4.20 10.61 24.15
CA LEU A 285 5.53 10.10 23.85
C LEU A 285 6.61 11.04 24.43
N SER A 286 7.78 10.47 24.71
CA SER A 286 8.97 11.23 25.09
C SER A 286 9.85 11.46 23.86
N TYR A 287 10.10 12.72 23.52
CA TYR A 287 10.94 13.11 22.39
C TYR A 287 11.93 14.19 22.82
N ASP A 288 13.23 13.91 22.71
CA ASP A 288 14.32 14.84 23.08
C ASP A 288 14.15 15.47 24.48
N GLY A 289 13.78 14.61 25.44
CA GLY A 289 13.56 15.01 26.86
C GLY A 289 12.28 15.84 27.10
N LYS A 290 11.39 15.92 26.11
CA LYS A 290 10.09 16.60 26.22
C LYS A 290 8.96 15.59 26.07
N THR A 291 7.90 15.81 26.83
CA THR A 291 6.64 15.10 26.65
C THR A 291 5.83 15.71 25.53
N VAL A 292 5.39 14.90 24.59
CA VAL A 292 4.49 15.25 23.50
C VAL A 292 3.18 14.48 23.70
N ALA A 293 2.09 15.20 23.95
CA ALA A 293 0.77 14.60 24.09
C ALA A 293 0.28 14.05 22.75
N LEU A 294 -0.30 12.86 22.76
CA LEU A 294 -0.87 12.16 21.60
C LEU A 294 -2.31 11.67 21.89
N PRO A 295 -3.23 12.56 22.29
CA PRO A 295 -4.62 12.18 22.50
C PRO A 295 -5.26 11.80 21.17
N PHE A 296 -6.46 11.17 21.21
CA PHE A 296 -7.24 10.96 20.00
C PHE A 296 -7.47 12.29 19.25
N ASN A 297 -7.14 12.31 17.95
CA ASN A 297 -7.06 13.55 17.20
C ASN A 297 -8.34 13.83 16.42
N PHE A 298 -9.24 14.62 17.02
CA PHE A 298 -10.52 15.00 16.37
C PHE A 298 -10.36 15.84 15.09
N SER A 299 -9.24 16.56 14.94
CA SER A 299 -8.98 17.29 13.69
C SER A 299 -8.67 16.32 12.55
N VAL A 300 -7.91 15.26 12.83
CA VAL A 300 -7.64 14.18 11.90
C VAL A 300 -8.93 13.41 11.59
N LEU A 301 -9.74 13.08 12.59
CA LEU A 301 -11.03 12.41 12.41
C LEU A 301 -11.97 13.19 11.48
N ARG A 302 -12.06 14.52 11.69
CA ARG A 302 -12.88 15.39 10.83
C ARG A 302 -12.41 15.35 9.38
N TRP A 303 -11.11 15.45 9.18
CA TRP A 303 -10.51 15.36 7.85
C TRP A 303 -10.80 14.02 7.18
N ALA A 304 -10.66 12.92 7.92
CA ALA A 304 -10.98 11.58 7.45
C ALA A 304 -12.46 11.41 7.09
N ALA A 305 -13.36 11.98 7.89
CA ALA A 305 -14.79 11.98 7.61
C ALA A 305 -15.13 12.74 6.30
N GLU A 306 -14.46 13.86 6.04
CA GLU A 306 -14.59 14.59 4.76
C GLU A 306 -14.05 13.76 3.59
N THR A 307 -12.91 13.08 3.75
CA THR A 307 -12.37 12.15 2.74
C THR A 307 -13.38 11.02 2.46
N ARG A 308 -13.99 10.47 3.50
CA ARG A 308 -15.06 9.46 3.35
C ARG A 308 -16.26 9.99 2.56
N GLN A 309 -16.67 11.25 2.78
CA GLN A 309 -17.75 11.86 1.98
C GLN A 309 -17.37 11.98 0.49
N VAL A 310 -16.12 12.35 0.19
CA VAL A 310 -15.63 12.38 -1.19
C VAL A 310 -15.71 11.00 -1.82
N LEU A 311 -15.24 9.97 -1.14
CA LEU A 311 -15.29 8.59 -1.64
C LEU A 311 -16.72 8.08 -1.84
N ASN A 312 -17.61 8.32 -0.89
CA ASN A 312 -19.02 7.90 -0.98
C ASN A 312 -19.77 8.54 -2.15
N ASN A 313 -19.33 9.72 -2.62
CA ASN A 313 -19.94 10.45 -3.72
C ASN A 313 -19.12 10.37 -5.02
N ALA A 314 -17.99 9.67 -5.00
CA ALA A 314 -17.11 9.56 -6.15
C ALA A 314 -17.79 8.80 -7.30
N LYS A 315 -17.58 9.28 -8.51
CA LYS A 315 -18.04 8.62 -9.74
C LYS A 315 -16.86 8.48 -10.67
N LEU A 316 -16.82 7.34 -11.34
CA LEU A 316 -15.84 7.17 -12.41
C LEU A 316 -16.21 8.11 -13.57
N PRO A 317 -15.20 8.76 -14.15
CA PRO A 317 -15.40 9.49 -15.39
C PRO A 317 -15.79 8.53 -16.52
N ASP A 318 -16.60 9.02 -17.48
CA ASP A 318 -17.03 8.23 -18.62
C ASP A 318 -15.82 7.65 -19.38
N GLY A 319 -15.86 6.34 -19.64
CA GLY A 319 -14.86 5.60 -20.40
C GLY A 319 -13.63 5.15 -19.60
N VAL A 320 -13.57 5.38 -18.30
CA VAL A 320 -12.59 4.71 -17.41
C VAL A 320 -13.10 3.31 -17.07
N CYS A 321 -12.34 2.29 -17.44
CA CYS A 321 -12.61 0.90 -17.05
C CYS A 321 -12.06 0.66 -15.65
N PHE A 322 -12.92 0.28 -14.72
CA PHE A 322 -12.54 -0.03 -13.34
C PHE A 322 -12.53 -1.55 -13.10
N TYR A 323 -11.48 -2.02 -12.47
CA TYR A 323 -11.27 -3.42 -12.09
C TYR A 323 -10.89 -3.49 -10.61
N ASN A 324 -11.43 -4.47 -9.90
CA ASN A 324 -11.17 -4.64 -8.48
C ASN A 324 -10.75 -6.08 -8.17
N ILE A 325 -9.56 -6.24 -7.61
CA ILE A 325 -9.04 -7.51 -7.09
C ILE A 325 -9.05 -7.42 -5.57
N TYR A 326 -9.63 -8.41 -4.90
CA TYR A 326 -9.66 -8.47 -3.45
C TYR A 326 -9.34 -9.87 -2.95
N GLY A 327 -8.72 -9.93 -1.76
CA GLY A 327 -8.34 -11.18 -1.14
C GLY A 327 -9.50 -11.80 -0.36
N THR A 328 -9.50 -13.14 -0.28
CA THR A 328 -10.47 -13.97 0.44
C THR A 328 -9.78 -15.18 1.05
N SER A 329 -10.54 -15.96 1.81
CA SER A 329 -10.15 -17.27 2.36
C SER A 329 -9.10 -17.22 3.49
N PHE A 330 -8.86 -16.05 4.05
CA PHE A 330 -7.99 -15.87 5.21
C PHE A 330 -8.74 -15.18 6.35
N ASP A 331 -8.49 -15.66 7.56
CA ASP A 331 -8.99 -15.07 8.80
C ASP A 331 -8.52 -13.62 8.92
N THR A 332 -9.47 -12.69 8.85
CA THR A 332 -9.18 -11.25 8.82
C THR A 332 -9.77 -10.61 10.07
N PRO A 333 -8.96 -9.87 10.89
CA PRO A 333 -9.44 -9.21 12.10
C PRO A 333 -10.63 -8.29 11.82
N PHE A 334 -11.68 -8.44 12.61
CA PHE A 334 -12.93 -7.70 12.43
C PHE A 334 -13.34 -6.97 13.70
N ASP A 335 -13.79 -7.69 14.75
CA ASP A 335 -13.91 -7.10 16.07
C ASP A 335 -12.59 -7.19 16.83
N VAL A 336 -12.42 -6.27 17.75
CA VAL A 336 -11.28 -6.26 18.65
C VAL A 336 -11.77 -6.23 20.09
N CYS A 337 -11.29 -7.17 20.91
CA CYS A 337 -11.72 -7.31 22.31
C CYS A 337 -10.52 -7.12 23.25
N TYR A 338 -10.72 -6.30 24.28
CA TYR A 338 -9.72 -6.02 25.30
C TYR A 338 -10.17 -6.49 26.68
N GLY A 339 -9.22 -6.96 27.49
CA GLY A 339 -9.46 -7.53 28.80
C GLY A 339 -10.09 -8.93 28.75
N SER A 340 -10.56 -9.40 29.90
CA SER A 340 -11.29 -10.67 30.06
C SER A 340 -12.13 -10.64 31.33
N LYS A 341 -13.02 -11.61 31.53
CA LYS A 341 -13.78 -11.77 32.80
C LYS A 341 -12.87 -11.84 34.03
N THR A 342 -11.70 -12.45 33.88
CA THR A 342 -10.72 -12.62 34.98
C THR A 342 -9.73 -11.48 35.09
N SER A 343 -9.59 -10.67 34.06
CA SER A 343 -8.73 -9.48 34.01
C SER A 343 -9.47 -8.36 33.27
N PRO A 344 -10.54 -7.82 33.89
CA PRO A 344 -11.31 -6.75 33.27
C PRO A 344 -10.57 -5.43 33.32
N ILE A 345 -10.89 -4.54 32.40
CA ILE A 345 -10.41 -3.16 32.29
C ILE A 345 -11.19 -2.29 33.29
N GLU A 346 -10.49 -1.60 34.16
CA GLU A 346 -11.08 -0.65 35.10
C GLU A 346 -11.03 0.78 34.56
N ASP A 347 -9.87 1.22 34.11
CA ASP A 347 -9.68 2.49 33.39
C ASP A 347 -9.47 2.19 31.90
N LEU A 348 -10.17 2.91 31.00
CA LEU A 348 -10.07 2.69 29.56
C LEU A 348 -8.66 2.95 29.01
N SER A 349 -7.83 3.75 29.68
CA SER A 349 -6.43 3.95 29.29
C SER A 349 -5.58 2.66 29.41
N GLU A 350 -6.01 1.67 30.18
CA GLU A 350 -5.34 0.36 30.28
C GLU A 350 -5.40 -0.42 28.96
N ILE A 351 -6.37 -0.10 28.07
CA ILE A 351 -6.50 -0.70 26.75
C ILE A 351 -5.19 -0.55 25.96
N CYS A 352 -4.57 0.62 26.03
CA CYS A 352 -3.33 0.92 25.28
C CYS A 352 -2.15 -0.03 25.63
N HIS A 353 -2.23 -0.70 26.76
CA HIS A 353 -1.21 -1.64 27.23
C HIS A 353 -1.71 -3.09 27.25
N SER A 354 -2.91 -3.33 26.75
CA SER A 354 -3.54 -4.65 26.73
C SER A 354 -3.29 -5.34 25.38
N MET A 355 -3.22 -6.68 25.42
CA MET A 355 -3.17 -7.45 24.17
C MET A 355 -4.60 -7.67 23.66
N PRO A 356 -4.88 -7.35 22.39
CA PRO A 356 -6.16 -7.55 21.78
C PRO A 356 -6.45 -9.04 21.52
N GLN A 357 -7.72 -9.38 21.51
CA GLN A 357 -8.25 -10.61 20.95
C GLN A 357 -9.15 -10.22 19.77
N TYR A 358 -9.17 -11.01 18.71
CA TYR A 358 -9.95 -10.69 17.53
C TYR A 358 -11.04 -11.71 17.28
N SER A 359 -12.21 -11.26 16.79
CA SER A 359 -13.05 -12.06 15.92
C SER A 359 -12.55 -11.92 14.48
N TYR A 360 -12.89 -12.90 13.66
CA TYR A 360 -12.38 -12.96 12.30
C TYR A 360 -13.53 -13.14 11.31
N VAL A 361 -13.34 -12.49 10.14
CA VAL A 361 -14.20 -12.65 8.97
C VAL A 361 -13.37 -13.05 7.75
N ASP A 362 -14.02 -13.40 6.65
CA ASP A 362 -13.35 -13.66 5.39
C ASP A 362 -12.67 -12.40 4.84
N GLY A 363 -11.44 -12.54 4.38
CA GLY A 363 -10.64 -11.46 3.79
C GLY A 363 -9.23 -11.90 3.43
N ASP A 364 -8.28 -10.98 3.57
CA ASP A 364 -6.89 -11.16 3.19
C ASP A 364 -5.90 -11.00 4.37
N GLU A 365 -6.32 -11.23 5.60
CA GLU A 365 -5.63 -10.98 6.89
C GLU A 365 -5.54 -9.49 7.28
N THR A 366 -5.92 -8.55 6.43
CA THR A 366 -5.87 -7.11 6.71
C THR A 366 -7.19 -6.42 6.40
N VAL A 367 -7.73 -6.66 5.22
CA VAL A 367 -8.97 -6.05 4.73
C VAL A 367 -10.06 -7.09 4.60
N PRO A 368 -11.20 -6.92 5.27
CA PRO A 368 -12.36 -7.78 5.07
C PRO A 368 -12.81 -7.80 3.61
N ALA A 369 -13.08 -8.98 3.07
CA ALA A 369 -13.55 -9.14 1.69
C ALA A 369 -14.81 -8.34 1.41
N GLU A 370 -15.69 -8.20 2.39
CA GLU A 370 -16.90 -7.37 2.33
C GLU A 370 -16.56 -5.90 2.06
N SER A 371 -15.59 -5.35 2.79
CA SER A 371 -15.12 -3.98 2.61
C SER A 371 -14.46 -3.79 1.24
N ALA A 372 -13.55 -4.68 0.87
CA ALA A 372 -12.78 -4.56 -0.36
C ALA A 372 -13.64 -4.70 -1.62
N LYS A 373 -14.67 -5.54 -1.57
CA LYS A 373 -15.63 -5.75 -2.67
C LYS A 373 -16.58 -4.58 -2.87
N ALA A 374 -16.90 -3.85 -1.81
CA ALA A 374 -17.91 -2.78 -1.80
C ALA A 374 -17.31 -1.44 -2.24
N ASP A 375 -16.73 -1.41 -3.46
CA ASP A 375 -16.05 -0.25 -4.03
C ASP A 375 -16.99 0.89 -4.45
N GLY A 376 -18.27 0.62 -4.68
CA GLY A 376 -19.27 1.63 -5.08
C GLY A 376 -19.22 2.03 -6.55
N PHE A 377 -18.32 1.47 -7.36
CA PHE A 377 -18.15 1.80 -8.77
C PHE A 377 -18.78 0.78 -9.72
N ALA A 378 -19.02 1.19 -10.97
CA ALA A 378 -19.38 0.28 -12.05
C ALA A 378 -18.14 -0.48 -12.55
N ALA A 379 -17.76 -1.54 -11.85
CA ALA A 379 -16.60 -2.34 -12.21
C ALA A 379 -16.87 -3.19 -13.46
N VAL A 380 -15.90 -3.23 -14.37
CA VAL A 380 -15.89 -4.17 -15.49
C VAL A 380 -15.79 -5.60 -14.96
N GLU A 381 -14.93 -5.79 -13.94
CA GLU A 381 -14.74 -7.07 -13.30
C GLU A 381 -14.32 -6.88 -11.82
N ARG A 382 -14.80 -7.79 -10.96
CA ARG A 382 -14.35 -7.94 -9.57
C ARG A 382 -13.88 -9.37 -9.37
N VAL A 383 -12.63 -9.53 -8.93
CA VAL A 383 -11.97 -10.82 -8.81
C VAL A 383 -11.64 -11.09 -7.36
N ALA A 384 -12.16 -12.19 -6.83
CA ALA A 384 -11.76 -12.74 -5.55
C ALA A 384 -10.56 -13.66 -5.72
N VAL A 385 -9.51 -13.46 -4.94
CA VAL A 385 -8.29 -14.27 -4.98
C VAL A 385 -7.99 -14.80 -3.58
N ALA A 386 -7.77 -16.09 -3.45
CA ALA A 386 -7.39 -16.71 -2.18
C ALA A 386 -5.90 -16.45 -1.91
N ALA A 387 -5.59 -15.24 -1.44
CA ALA A 387 -4.23 -14.79 -1.14
C ALA A 387 -4.25 -13.77 -0.01
N ARG A 388 -3.17 -13.72 0.76
CA ARG A 388 -2.96 -12.73 1.83
C ARG A 388 -2.72 -11.35 1.24
N HIS A 389 -2.98 -10.31 2.00
CA HIS A 389 -2.92 -8.91 1.58
C HIS A 389 -1.67 -8.56 0.75
N ARG A 390 -0.48 -8.85 1.27
CA ARG A 390 0.79 -8.58 0.58
C ARG A 390 1.08 -9.57 -0.54
N GLU A 391 0.54 -10.79 -0.46
CA GLU A 391 0.75 -11.82 -1.46
C GLU A 391 0.00 -11.54 -2.75
N LEU A 392 -1.11 -10.78 -2.70
CA LEU A 392 -1.83 -10.34 -3.89
C LEU A 392 -0.93 -9.63 -4.90
N LEU A 393 0.09 -8.89 -4.44
CA LEU A 393 1.03 -8.18 -5.31
C LEU A 393 2.05 -9.10 -6.02
N ARG A 394 2.06 -10.40 -5.71
CA ARG A 394 2.93 -11.43 -6.30
C ARG A 394 2.19 -12.70 -6.70
N ASP A 395 0.87 -12.70 -6.56
CA ASP A 395 0.04 -13.86 -6.89
C ASP A 395 -0.10 -14.03 -8.41
N LYS A 396 0.04 -15.27 -8.87
CA LYS A 396 -0.03 -15.61 -10.30
C LYS A 396 -1.42 -15.39 -10.91
N THR A 397 -2.48 -15.59 -10.14
CA THR A 397 -3.85 -15.35 -10.58
C THR A 397 -4.07 -13.87 -10.79
N VAL A 398 -3.59 -13.03 -9.86
CA VAL A 398 -3.60 -11.58 -10.00
C VAL A 398 -2.84 -11.16 -11.26
N PHE A 399 -1.66 -11.72 -11.51
CA PHE A 399 -0.88 -11.41 -12.71
C PHE A 399 -1.61 -11.79 -14.00
N GLN A 400 -2.26 -12.95 -14.04
CA GLN A 400 -3.04 -13.38 -15.21
C GLN A 400 -4.19 -12.41 -15.52
N HIS A 401 -4.93 -11.96 -14.51
CA HIS A 401 -5.99 -10.97 -14.70
C HIS A 401 -5.42 -9.64 -15.20
N ILE A 402 -4.36 -9.12 -14.58
CA ILE A 402 -3.71 -7.88 -15.00
C ILE A 402 -3.23 -7.98 -16.46
N GLN A 403 -2.55 -9.07 -16.82
CA GLN A 403 -2.09 -9.31 -18.19
C GLN A 403 -3.25 -9.34 -19.19
N SER A 404 -4.34 -10.04 -18.84
CA SER A 404 -5.56 -10.10 -19.67
C SER A 404 -6.16 -8.70 -19.86
N TRP A 405 -6.32 -7.93 -18.79
CA TRP A 405 -6.90 -6.58 -18.85
C TRP A 405 -6.01 -5.57 -19.58
N LEU A 406 -4.69 -5.76 -19.51
CA LEU A 406 -3.73 -4.96 -20.26
C LEU A 406 -3.58 -5.43 -21.72
N GLY A 407 -4.07 -6.63 -22.05
CA GLY A 407 -3.93 -7.23 -23.39
C GLY A 407 -2.47 -7.64 -23.71
N VAL A 408 -1.75 -8.16 -22.71
CA VAL A 408 -0.33 -8.53 -22.86
C VAL A 408 -0.08 -9.95 -22.40
N GLU A 409 0.94 -10.57 -22.96
CA GLU A 409 1.41 -11.90 -22.58
C GLU A 409 2.90 -11.85 -22.21
N GLN A 410 3.30 -12.70 -21.29
CA GLN A 410 4.71 -12.79 -20.91
C GLN A 410 5.51 -13.37 -22.08
N ARG A 411 6.51 -12.65 -22.55
CA ARG A 411 7.39 -13.14 -23.63
C ARG A 411 8.26 -14.26 -23.06
N VAL A 412 8.03 -15.48 -23.56
CA VAL A 412 8.91 -16.61 -23.26
C VAL A 412 10.26 -16.32 -23.90
N SER A 413 11.28 -16.00 -23.09
CA SER A 413 12.64 -15.92 -23.60
C SER A 413 13.08 -17.34 -23.95
N ILE A 414 13.08 -17.66 -25.23
CA ILE A 414 13.66 -18.91 -25.74
C ILE A 414 15.20 -18.74 -25.64
N HIS A 415 15.74 -18.91 -24.46
CA HIS A 415 17.13 -19.27 -24.31
C HIS A 415 17.23 -20.78 -24.55
N SER A 416 17.32 -21.17 -25.84
CA SER A 416 17.75 -22.49 -26.21
C SER A 416 19.17 -22.70 -25.66
N LYS A 417 19.29 -23.40 -24.55
CA LYS A 417 20.53 -24.07 -24.19
C LYS A 417 20.77 -25.13 -25.25
N THR A 418 21.43 -24.75 -26.35
CA THR A 418 22.10 -25.73 -27.21
C THR A 418 23.23 -26.34 -26.38
N SER A 419 22.94 -27.40 -25.69
CA SER A 419 23.96 -28.31 -25.16
C SER A 419 24.69 -28.93 -26.38
N ARG A 420 25.88 -28.44 -26.68
CA ARG A 420 26.81 -29.18 -27.53
C ARG A 420 27.23 -30.43 -26.77
N VAL A 421 26.61 -31.57 -27.12
CA VAL A 421 27.16 -32.88 -26.80
C VAL A 421 28.41 -32.99 -27.67
N ALA A 422 29.57 -32.98 -27.05
CA ALA A 422 30.82 -33.34 -27.72
C ALA A 422 30.86 -34.87 -27.83
N ASP A 423 30.70 -35.36 -29.03
CA ASP A 423 31.01 -36.73 -29.35
C ASP A 423 32.51 -36.96 -29.12
N ALA A 424 32.80 -37.73 -28.07
CA ALA A 424 34.09 -38.35 -27.86
C ALA A 424 33.98 -39.83 -28.27
N SER A 425 34.12 -40.09 -29.56
CA SER A 425 34.43 -41.45 -30.06
C SER A 425 35.72 -41.39 -30.85
N SER A 426 36.61 -42.36 -30.51
CA SER A 426 37.81 -42.83 -31.17
C SER A 426 39.14 -42.19 -30.78
N LYS A 427 39.89 -42.76 -29.91
CA LYS A 427 40.97 -43.77 -30.17
C LYS A 427 41.53 -44.24 -28.85
#